data_fa1b7e185331c9243f1fc3690ff217ee
#
_entry.id   fa1b7e185331c9243f1fc3690ff217ee
#
_cell.length_a   1.000
_cell.length_b   1.000
_cell.length_c   1.000
_cell.angle_alpha   90.00
_cell.angle_beta   90.00
_cell.angle_gamma   90.00
#
_symmetry.space_group_name_H-M   'P 1'
#
loop_
_entity.id
_entity.type
_entity.pdbx_description
1 polymer ?
#
loop_
_entity_poly.entity_id
_entity_poly.type
_entity_poly.pdbx_seq_one_letter_code
_entity_poly.pdbx_strand_id
1 'polypeptide(L)'
;RLHENGFPVVGVPKTIDNDISLTEMTFGFQTAVQICTDAIDRLHTTAESHHRVLVVEVMGRHVGHIAMWSGLAGGAAITLVPEEPFDIAEVCEHRRGRFATIIVAAEGAVPKPGTMDLPAPEMDKYGHQILGGIGSILAREIQGRTGIESRMTALGHIQRGGSPVAFDRVLGTRFGVA
;
A
#
# COMPACT_ATOMS: atom_id res chain seq x y z
N ARG A 1 28.14 -14.83 3.88
CA ARG A 1 28.72 -15.77 4.90
C ARG A 1 28.66 -17.23 4.47
N LEU A 2 27.48 -17.82 4.08
CA LEU A 2 27.43 -19.23 3.66
C LEU A 2 28.28 -19.49 2.40
N HIS A 3 28.15 -18.64 1.39
CA HIS A 3 28.95 -18.70 0.18
C HIS A 3 30.48 -18.53 0.45
N GLU A 4 30.82 -17.58 1.30
CA GLU A 4 32.22 -17.34 1.74
C GLU A 4 32.83 -18.55 2.45
N ASN A 5 32.00 -19.40 3.06
CA ASN A 5 32.38 -20.66 3.68
C ASN A 5 32.37 -21.87 2.73
N GLY A 6 32.24 -21.64 1.41
CA GLY A 6 32.29 -22.68 0.39
C GLY A 6 30.99 -23.46 0.17
N PHE A 7 29.88 -23.04 0.77
CA PHE A 7 28.58 -23.68 0.50
C PHE A 7 28.00 -23.18 -0.83
N PRO A 8 27.43 -24.08 -1.67
CA PRO A 8 26.70 -23.67 -2.85
C PRO A 8 25.37 -23.00 -2.41
N VAL A 9 25.24 -21.71 -2.69
CA VAL A 9 24.08 -20.92 -2.27
C VAL A 9 23.54 -20.12 -3.45
N VAL A 10 22.24 -20.19 -3.68
CA VAL A 10 21.51 -19.35 -4.63
C VAL A 10 20.52 -18.49 -3.84
N GLY A 11 20.55 -17.18 -4.05
CA GLY A 11 19.60 -16.24 -3.47
C GLY A 11 18.32 -16.15 -4.31
N VAL A 12 17.17 -16.12 -3.63
CA VAL A 12 15.86 -15.88 -4.27
C VAL A 12 15.24 -14.60 -3.72
N PRO A 13 14.68 -13.72 -4.58
CA PRO A 13 14.14 -12.42 -4.18
C PRO A 13 12.76 -12.57 -3.52
N LYS A 14 12.73 -12.71 -2.18
CA LYS A 14 11.50 -12.89 -1.40
C LYS A 14 11.17 -11.63 -0.62
N THR A 15 10.19 -10.88 -1.08
CA THR A 15 9.53 -9.75 -0.40
C THR A 15 8.18 -9.49 -1.05
N ILE A 16 7.23 -8.94 -0.31
CA ILE A 16 5.95 -8.47 -0.88
C ILE A 16 6.07 -7.08 -1.49
N ASP A 17 7.11 -6.32 -1.15
CA ASP A 17 7.24 -4.90 -1.51
C ASP A 17 7.71 -4.68 -2.96
N ASN A 18 8.27 -5.72 -3.59
CA ASN A 18 8.84 -5.71 -4.95
C ASN A 18 9.94 -4.65 -5.13
N ASP A 19 10.77 -4.46 -4.11
CA ASP A 19 11.75 -3.39 -3.99
C ASP A 19 13.22 -3.84 -4.13
N ILE A 20 13.46 -5.02 -4.74
CA ILE A 20 14.79 -5.56 -4.95
C ILE A 20 15.32 -5.12 -6.32
N SER A 21 16.44 -4.40 -6.32
CA SER A 21 17.10 -3.93 -7.54
C SER A 21 17.42 -5.07 -8.50
N LEU A 22 17.29 -4.83 -9.81
CA LEU A 22 17.53 -5.79 -10.89
C LEU A 22 16.60 -7.01 -10.86
N THR A 23 15.47 -6.92 -10.17
CA THR A 23 14.45 -7.96 -10.08
C THR A 23 13.13 -7.40 -10.57
N GLU A 24 12.53 -8.05 -11.59
CA GLU A 24 11.22 -7.62 -12.11
C GLU A 24 10.08 -7.94 -11.15
N MET A 25 10.10 -9.15 -10.60
CA MET A 25 9.08 -9.65 -9.69
C MET A 25 9.69 -10.41 -8.52
N THR A 26 9.26 -10.04 -7.32
CA THR A 26 9.63 -10.74 -6.09
C THR A 26 8.56 -11.73 -5.67
N PHE A 27 8.96 -12.76 -4.92
CA PHE A 27 8.03 -13.77 -4.41
C PHE A 27 7.12 -13.18 -3.34
N GLY A 28 5.81 -13.28 -3.57
CA GLY A 28 4.78 -12.83 -2.65
C GLY A 28 4.17 -11.48 -3.03
N PHE A 29 4.75 -10.71 -3.94
CA PHE A 29 4.22 -9.43 -4.37
C PHE A 29 2.83 -9.55 -4.98
N GLN A 30 2.66 -10.44 -5.97
CA GLN A 30 1.36 -10.62 -6.63
C GLN A 30 0.28 -11.16 -5.69
N THR A 31 0.67 -11.97 -4.72
CA THR A 31 -0.25 -12.43 -3.66
C THR A 31 -0.68 -11.27 -2.76
N ALA A 32 0.24 -10.39 -2.37
CA ALA A 32 -0.09 -9.22 -1.57
C ALA A 32 -1.01 -8.25 -2.33
N VAL A 33 -0.74 -8.02 -3.62
CA VAL A 33 -1.62 -7.21 -4.50
C VAL A 33 -3.03 -7.80 -4.56
N GLN A 34 -3.16 -9.13 -4.73
CA GLN A 34 -4.47 -9.78 -4.77
C GLN A 34 -5.22 -9.61 -3.45
N ILE A 35 -4.55 -9.79 -2.32
CA ILE A 35 -5.17 -9.62 -0.99
C ILE A 35 -5.67 -8.18 -0.81
N CYS A 36 -4.88 -7.19 -1.25
CA CYS A 36 -5.29 -5.80 -1.19
C CYS A 36 -6.48 -5.51 -2.11
N THR A 37 -6.45 -6.04 -3.34
CA THR A 37 -7.54 -5.88 -4.31
C THR A 37 -8.84 -6.48 -3.77
N ASP A 38 -8.79 -7.70 -3.25
CA ASP A 38 -9.96 -8.36 -2.64
C ASP A 38 -10.54 -7.56 -1.45
N ALA A 39 -9.68 -6.88 -0.69
CA ALA A 39 -10.11 -6.03 0.40
C ALA A 39 -10.77 -4.73 -0.12
N ILE A 40 -10.21 -4.12 -1.16
CA ILE A 40 -10.75 -2.92 -1.81
C ILE A 40 -12.14 -3.22 -2.41
N ASP A 41 -12.29 -4.34 -3.11
CA ASP A 41 -13.56 -4.78 -3.71
C ASP A 41 -14.69 -4.86 -2.68
N ARG A 42 -14.39 -5.34 -1.48
CA ARG A 42 -15.38 -5.42 -0.38
C ARG A 42 -15.81 -4.06 0.17
N LEU A 43 -15.01 -3.02 -0.07
CA LEU A 43 -15.27 -1.68 0.46
C LEU A 43 -16.13 -0.82 -0.49
N HIS A 44 -16.23 -1.13 -1.78
CA HIS A 44 -17.01 -0.34 -2.74
C HIS A 44 -18.47 -0.19 -2.33
N THR A 45 -19.15 -1.29 -2.07
CA THR A 45 -20.58 -1.26 -1.69
C THR A 45 -20.83 -0.49 -0.39
N THR A 46 -19.91 -0.61 0.58
CA THR A 46 -20.04 0.14 1.85
C THR A 46 -19.74 1.63 1.67
N ALA A 47 -18.78 1.98 0.80
CA ALA A 47 -18.49 3.37 0.46
C ALA A 47 -19.70 4.03 -0.22
N GLU A 48 -20.32 3.34 -1.17
CA GLU A 48 -21.47 3.82 -1.91
C GLU A 48 -22.73 3.96 -1.04
N SER A 49 -23.07 2.93 -0.25
CA SER A 49 -24.28 2.93 0.57
C SER A 49 -24.28 4.01 1.66
N HIS A 50 -23.09 4.43 2.10
CA HIS A 50 -22.93 5.45 3.15
C HIS A 50 -22.41 6.80 2.64
N HIS A 51 -22.17 6.95 1.35
CA HIS A 51 -21.63 8.18 0.73
C HIS A 51 -20.33 8.68 1.37
N ARG A 52 -19.43 7.74 1.68
CA ARG A 52 -18.18 7.99 2.44
C ARG A 52 -16.96 8.04 1.57
N VAL A 53 -15.90 8.63 2.14
CA VAL A 53 -14.53 8.39 1.70
C VAL A 53 -13.93 7.27 2.53
N LEU A 54 -13.40 6.24 1.87
CA LEU A 54 -12.66 5.18 2.51
C LEU A 54 -11.18 5.24 2.12
N VAL A 55 -10.32 5.44 3.10
CA VAL A 55 -8.87 5.40 2.92
C VAL A 55 -8.38 4.01 3.28
N VAL A 56 -7.78 3.30 2.33
CA VAL A 56 -7.19 1.97 2.51
C VAL A 56 -5.68 2.14 2.61
N GLU A 57 -5.13 1.89 3.78
CA GLU A 57 -3.68 1.92 4.00
C GLU A 57 -3.09 0.54 3.73
N VAL A 58 -2.07 0.51 2.86
CA VAL A 58 -1.37 -0.71 2.46
C VAL A 58 0.12 -0.62 2.77
N MET A 59 0.76 -1.77 2.93
CA MET A 59 2.19 -1.89 3.15
C MET A 59 2.98 -1.51 1.89
N GLY A 60 4.29 -1.44 2.00
CA GLY A 60 5.22 -1.18 0.90
C GLY A 60 6.45 -0.42 1.36
N ARG A 61 6.53 -0.04 2.63
CA ARG A 61 7.62 0.74 3.22
C ARG A 61 7.89 2.04 2.44
N HIS A 62 8.99 2.06 1.67
CA HIS A 62 9.45 3.24 0.93
C HIS A 62 9.08 3.20 -0.55
N VAL A 63 8.33 2.17 -0.99
CA VAL A 63 7.88 2.00 -2.37
C VAL A 63 6.37 1.82 -2.44
N GLY A 64 5.76 2.35 -3.50
CA GLY A 64 4.31 2.35 -3.69
C GLY A 64 3.79 1.22 -4.57
N HIS A 65 4.56 0.17 -4.85
CA HIS A 65 4.17 -0.87 -5.81
C HIS A 65 2.86 -1.57 -5.43
N ILE A 66 2.70 -2.00 -4.17
CA ILE A 66 1.47 -2.65 -3.71
C ILE A 66 0.28 -1.69 -3.86
N ALA A 67 0.45 -0.44 -3.41
CA ALA A 67 -0.61 0.57 -3.49
C ALA A 67 -1.02 0.83 -4.94
N MET A 68 -0.06 1.01 -5.83
CA MET A 68 -0.32 1.31 -7.24
C MET A 68 -1.05 0.16 -7.93
N TRP A 69 -0.57 -1.06 -7.80
CA TRP A 69 -1.17 -2.22 -8.44
C TRP A 69 -2.55 -2.54 -7.88
N SER A 70 -2.70 -2.56 -6.56
CA SER A 70 -3.99 -2.87 -5.94
C SER A 70 -5.00 -1.73 -6.09
N GLY A 71 -4.56 -0.47 -6.06
CA GLY A 71 -5.40 0.69 -6.30
C GLY A 71 -5.95 0.71 -7.72
N LEU A 72 -5.11 0.43 -8.72
CA LEU A 72 -5.52 0.34 -10.11
C LEU A 72 -6.47 -0.85 -10.33
N ALA A 73 -6.12 -2.04 -9.82
CA ALA A 73 -6.93 -3.25 -9.98
C ALA A 73 -8.26 -3.17 -9.24
N GLY A 74 -8.27 -2.59 -8.04
CA GLY A 74 -9.46 -2.43 -7.20
C GLY A 74 -10.29 -1.17 -7.51
N GLY A 75 -9.95 -0.40 -8.55
CA GLY A 75 -10.73 0.77 -8.98
C GLY A 75 -10.71 1.93 -7.98
N ALA A 76 -9.61 2.13 -7.26
CA ALA A 76 -9.42 3.29 -6.40
C ALA A 76 -9.48 4.59 -7.21
N ALA A 77 -10.12 5.61 -6.66
CA ALA A 77 -10.19 6.92 -7.31
C ALA A 77 -8.85 7.66 -7.27
N ILE A 78 -8.07 7.41 -6.23
CA ILE A 78 -6.74 8.01 -6.00
C ILE A 78 -5.85 6.94 -5.38
N THR A 79 -4.59 6.93 -5.81
CA THR A 79 -3.53 6.12 -5.19
C THR A 79 -2.39 7.03 -4.79
N LEU A 80 -1.98 6.96 -3.52
CA LEU A 80 -0.93 7.79 -2.94
C LEU A 80 0.29 6.90 -2.66
N VAL A 81 1.43 7.28 -3.21
CA VAL A 81 2.68 6.51 -3.16
C VAL A 81 3.82 7.36 -2.58
N PRO A 82 4.85 6.74 -1.98
CA PRO A 82 5.99 7.48 -1.43
C PRO A 82 6.80 8.24 -2.48
N GLU A 83 6.85 7.72 -3.71
CA GLU A 83 7.64 8.25 -4.81
C GLU A 83 7.12 9.60 -5.32
N GLU A 84 5.83 9.88 -5.11
CA GLU A 84 5.19 11.11 -5.56
C GLU A 84 4.46 11.79 -4.39
N PRO A 85 5.05 12.82 -3.78
CA PRO A 85 4.39 13.57 -2.72
C PRO A 85 3.06 14.18 -3.17
N PHE A 86 2.00 13.97 -2.40
CA PHE A 86 0.65 14.39 -2.75
C PHE A 86 0.28 15.76 -2.18
N ASP A 87 -0.65 16.47 -2.83
CA ASP A 87 -1.31 17.65 -2.30
C ASP A 87 -2.68 17.27 -1.75
N ILE A 88 -2.91 17.53 -0.46
CA ILE A 88 -4.18 17.19 0.17
C ILE A 88 -5.36 17.98 -0.42
N ALA A 89 -5.13 19.17 -0.95
CA ALA A 89 -6.18 19.95 -1.61
C ALA A 89 -6.63 19.27 -2.92
N GLU A 90 -5.66 18.78 -3.72
CA GLU A 90 -5.96 18.01 -4.94
C GLU A 90 -6.71 16.71 -4.61
N VAL A 91 -6.34 16.02 -3.52
CA VAL A 91 -7.06 14.82 -3.05
C VAL A 91 -8.51 15.15 -2.70
N CYS A 92 -8.76 16.26 -2.01
CA CYS A 92 -10.11 16.70 -1.67
C CYS A 92 -10.92 17.11 -2.91
N GLU A 93 -10.31 17.77 -3.89
CA GLU A 93 -10.96 18.15 -5.14
C GLU A 93 -11.40 16.94 -5.97
N HIS A 94 -10.60 15.90 -6.04
CA HIS A 94 -10.95 14.65 -6.75
C HIS A 94 -12.22 13.99 -6.20
N ARG A 95 -12.56 14.27 -4.94
CA ARG A 95 -13.82 13.80 -4.32
C ARG A 95 -15.04 14.61 -4.78
N ARG A 96 -14.85 15.84 -5.23
CA ARG A 96 -15.96 16.75 -5.55
C ARG A 96 -16.87 16.16 -6.64
N GLY A 97 -18.17 16.07 -6.35
CA GLY A 97 -19.17 15.51 -7.27
C GLY A 97 -19.27 13.97 -7.31
N ARG A 98 -18.51 13.23 -6.48
CA ARG A 98 -18.61 11.77 -6.38
C ARG A 98 -19.38 11.37 -5.12
N PHE A 99 -20.26 10.38 -5.22
CA PHE A 99 -21.03 9.86 -4.08
C PHE A 99 -20.18 9.06 -3.10
N ALA A 100 -19.21 8.32 -3.61
CA ALA A 100 -18.28 7.52 -2.82
C ALA A 100 -16.88 7.64 -3.40
N THR A 101 -15.86 7.44 -2.57
CA THR A 101 -14.46 7.51 -3.01
C THR A 101 -13.63 6.54 -2.20
N ILE A 102 -12.88 5.68 -2.89
CA ILE A 102 -11.82 4.86 -2.30
C ILE A 102 -10.49 5.51 -2.65
N ILE A 103 -9.67 5.71 -1.63
CA ILE A 103 -8.29 6.19 -1.73
C ILE A 103 -7.39 5.09 -1.20
N VAL A 104 -6.44 4.64 -2.00
CA VAL A 104 -5.41 3.71 -1.54
C VAL A 104 -4.15 4.50 -1.22
N ALA A 105 -3.61 4.32 -0.03
CA ALA A 105 -2.40 4.99 0.42
C ALA A 105 -1.34 3.98 0.85
N ALA A 106 -0.16 4.05 0.27
CA ALA A 106 0.99 3.34 0.82
C ALA A 106 1.34 3.91 2.20
N GLU A 107 1.75 3.05 3.14
CA GLU A 107 2.11 3.45 4.52
C GLU A 107 3.22 4.51 4.59
N GLY A 108 4.04 4.60 3.53
CA GLY A 108 5.11 5.58 3.39
C GLY A 108 4.76 6.80 2.55
N ALA A 109 3.50 6.97 2.13
CA ALA A 109 3.09 8.15 1.36
C ALA A 109 3.27 9.43 2.17
N VAL A 110 3.75 10.50 1.51
CA VAL A 110 4.05 11.78 2.17
C VAL A 110 3.33 12.93 1.46
N PRO A 111 2.83 13.93 2.20
CA PRO A 111 2.29 15.14 1.59
C PRO A 111 3.39 16.04 1.05
N LYS A 112 3.05 16.88 0.07
CA LYS A 112 3.90 18.02 -0.34
C LYS A 112 4.12 18.96 0.84
N PRO A 113 5.32 19.53 1.01
CA PRO A 113 5.60 20.44 2.13
C PRO A 113 4.59 21.60 2.20
N GLY A 114 4.07 21.85 3.40
CA GLY A 114 3.13 22.93 3.65
C GLY A 114 1.66 22.68 3.27
N THR A 115 1.33 21.51 2.72
CA THR A 115 -0.07 21.17 2.37
C THR A 115 -0.81 20.46 3.49
N MET A 116 -0.08 19.69 4.32
CA MET A 116 -0.61 18.97 5.47
C MET A 116 0.52 18.71 6.48
N ASP A 117 0.22 18.85 7.76
CA ASP A 117 1.16 18.53 8.83
C ASP A 117 1.13 17.05 9.18
N LEU A 118 2.29 16.46 9.32
CA LEU A 118 2.46 15.11 9.86
C LEU A 118 3.04 15.19 11.29
N PRO A 119 2.64 14.26 12.17
CA PRO A 119 3.30 14.13 13.47
C PRO A 119 4.78 13.76 13.26
N ALA A 120 5.60 14.06 14.26
CA ALA A 120 6.99 13.63 14.25
C ALA A 120 7.08 12.10 14.09
N PRO A 121 8.01 11.60 13.27
CA PRO A 121 8.15 10.17 13.05
C PRO A 121 8.53 9.44 14.35
N GLU A 122 7.80 8.37 14.66
CA GLU A 122 8.17 7.46 15.73
C GLU A 122 9.30 6.53 15.28
N MET A 123 10.23 6.26 16.18
CA MET A 123 11.37 5.38 15.90
C MET A 123 11.24 4.07 16.66
N ASP A 124 11.60 2.97 16.04
CA ASP A 124 11.69 1.68 16.70
C ASP A 124 12.95 1.60 17.60
N LYS A 125 13.07 0.51 18.36
CA LYS A 125 14.23 0.27 19.24
C LYS A 125 15.57 0.13 18.50
N TYR A 126 15.55 0.03 17.18
CA TYR A 126 16.73 -0.09 16.33
C TYR A 126 17.03 1.21 15.57
N GLY A 127 16.25 2.26 15.77
CA GLY A 127 16.43 3.55 15.11
C GLY A 127 15.82 3.62 13.70
N HIS A 128 14.92 2.71 13.32
CA HIS A 128 14.17 2.81 12.08
C HIS A 128 12.84 3.52 12.33
N GLN A 129 12.43 4.34 11.36
CA GLN A 129 11.11 4.97 11.40
C GLN A 129 10.01 3.91 11.35
N ILE A 130 9.06 4.02 12.29
CA ILE A 130 7.83 3.25 12.27
C ILE A 130 6.93 3.87 11.21
N LEU A 131 6.64 3.11 10.15
CA LEU A 131 5.75 3.54 9.07
C LEU A 131 4.31 3.14 9.38
N GLY A 132 3.36 3.85 8.77
CA GLY A 132 1.92 3.63 8.94
C GLY A 132 1.21 4.75 9.68
N GLY A 133 -0.11 4.70 9.65
CA GLY A 133 -0.98 5.71 10.26
C GLY A 133 -1.28 6.90 9.37
N ILE A 134 -0.68 7.00 8.18
CA ILE A 134 -1.01 8.05 7.21
C ILE A 134 -2.47 7.99 6.79
N GLY A 135 -3.06 6.81 6.68
CA GLY A 135 -4.46 6.62 6.36
C GLY A 135 -5.40 7.26 7.39
N SER A 136 -5.06 7.18 8.68
CA SER A 136 -5.83 7.83 9.76
C SER A 136 -5.75 9.34 9.68
N ILE A 137 -4.58 9.88 9.37
CA ILE A 137 -4.35 11.31 9.22
C ILE A 137 -5.12 11.82 8.01
N LEU A 138 -4.99 11.14 6.86
CA LEU A 138 -5.72 11.46 5.64
C LEU A 138 -7.24 11.46 5.85
N ALA A 139 -7.80 10.42 6.47
CA ALA A 139 -9.23 10.35 6.72
C ALA A 139 -9.72 11.53 7.56
N ARG A 140 -8.97 11.93 8.58
CA ARG A 140 -9.29 13.07 9.42
C ARG A 140 -9.20 14.39 8.67
N GLU A 141 -8.13 14.60 7.91
CA GLU A 141 -7.92 15.80 7.10
C GLU A 141 -9.00 15.97 6.03
N ILE A 142 -9.30 14.89 5.30
CA ILE A 142 -10.35 14.91 4.26
C ILE A 142 -11.70 15.24 4.89
N GLN A 143 -12.05 14.61 6.01
CA GLN A 143 -13.30 14.91 6.72
C GLN A 143 -13.36 16.35 7.20
N GLY A 144 -12.26 16.86 7.76
CA GLY A 144 -12.18 18.26 8.24
C GLY A 144 -12.33 19.29 7.12
N ARG A 145 -11.73 19.03 5.95
CA ARG A 145 -11.74 19.97 4.81
C ARG A 145 -13.01 19.89 3.98
N THR A 146 -13.62 18.71 3.89
CA THR A 146 -14.78 18.48 3.00
C THR A 146 -16.10 18.36 3.72
N GLY A 147 -16.11 18.11 5.03
CA GLY A 147 -17.31 17.77 5.82
C GLY A 147 -17.87 16.38 5.53
N ILE A 148 -17.21 15.59 4.67
CA ILE A 148 -17.68 14.26 4.27
C ILE A 148 -17.11 13.22 5.23
N GLU A 149 -17.97 12.33 5.73
CA GLU A 149 -17.53 11.26 6.61
C GLU A 149 -16.45 10.42 5.92
N SER A 150 -15.31 10.33 6.56
CA SER A 150 -14.15 9.60 6.07
C SER A 150 -13.70 8.56 7.08
N ARG A 151 -13.41 7.35 6.61
CA ARG A 151 -12.96 6.23 7.44
C ARG A 151 -11.68 5.65 6.89
N MET A 152 -10.89 5.03 7.76
CA MET A 152 -9.66 4.35 7.38
C MET A 152 -9.77 2.85 7.65
N THR A 153 -9.18 2.07 6.77
CA THR A 153 -8.94 0.64 6.92
C THR A 153 -7.46 0.39 6.69
N ALA A 154 -6.72 0.00 7.73
CA ALA A 154 -5.34 -0.45 7.57
C ALA A 154 -5.33 -1.96 7.33
N LEU A 155 -4.80 -2.40 6.19
CA LEU A 155 -4.68 -3.83 5.91
C LEU A 155 -3.54 -4.48 6.70
N GLY A 156 -2.45 -3.74 6.91
CA GLY A 156 -1.34 -4.20 7.75
C GLY A 156 -0.85 -5.61 7.38
N HIS A 157 -0.57 -6.41 8.39
CA HIS A 157 0.08 -7.71 8.21
C HIS A 157 -0.78 -8.81 7.54
N ILE A 158 -2.08 -8.61 7.31
CA ILE A 158 -2.89 -9.57 6.54
C ILE A 158 -2.36 -9.72 5.11
N GLN A 159 -1.70 -8.70 4.57
CA GLN A 159 -1.06 -8.71 3.25
C GLN A 159 0.11 -9.69 3.16
N ARG A 160 0.65 -10.14 4.30
CA ARG A 160 1.76 -11.09 4.36
C ARG A 160 1.31 -12.55 4.46
N GLY A 161 0.01 -12.78 4.57
CA GLY A 161 -0.59 -14.10 4.77
C GLY A 161 -1.27 -14.64 3.53
N GLY A 162 -2.12 -15.63 3.75
CA GLY A 162 -2.95 -16.23 2.71
C GLY A 162 -2.24 -17.25 1.82
N SER A 163 -3.00 -17.80 0.87
CA SER A 163 -2.49 -18.76 -0.12
C SER A 163 -1.86 -18.01 -1.29
N PRO A 164 -0.69 -18.45 -1.79
CA PRO A 164 -0.07 -17.82 -2.95
C PRO A 164 -0.98 -17.91 -4.19
N VAL A 165 -1.08 -16.82 -4.93
CA VAL A 165 -1.76 -16.81 -6.23
C VAL A 165 -0.99 -17.63 -7.27
N ALA A 166 -1.65 -17.98 -8.38
CA ALA A 166 -1.07 -18.81 -9.42
C ALA A 166 0.28 -18.27 -9.93
N PHE A 167 0.40 -16.96 -10.08
CA PHE A 167 1.65 -16.32 -10.53
C PHE A 167 2.83 -16.64 -9.60
N ASP A 168 2.67 -16.43 -8.29
CA ASP A 168 3.74 -16.70 -7.32
C ASP A 168 4.12 -18.20 -7.26
N ARG A 169 3.14 -19.09 -7.45
CA ARG A 169 3.40 -20.54 -7.51
C ARG A 169 4.23 -20.91 -8.75
N VAL A 170 3.88 -20.36 -9.92
CA VAL A 170 4.63 -20.57 -11.15
C VAL A 170 6.02 -19.99 -11.06
N LEU A 171 6.13 -18.76 -10.51
CA LEU A 171 7.41 -18.11 -10.30
C LEU A 171 8.32 -18.96 -9.40
N GLY A 172 7.78 -19.47 -8.27
CA GLY A 172 8.50 -20.35 -7.36
C GLY A 172 8.98 -21.64 -8.03
N THR A 173 8.13 -22.26 -8.87
CA THR A 173 8.51 -23.46 -9.64
C THR A 173 9.63 -23.16 -10.62
N ARG A 174 9.55 -22.05 -11.37
CA ARG A 174 10.59 -21.65 -12.34
C ARG A 174 11.95 -21.45 -11.68
N PHE A 175 12.00 -20.76 -10.54
CA PHE A 175 13.26 -20.56 -9.81
C PHE A 175 13.78 -21.85 -9.15
N GLY A 176 12.90 -22.80 -8.81
CA GLY A 176 13.32 -24.07 -8.24
C GLY A 176 13.87 -25.07 -9.26
N VAL A 177 13.61 -24.84 -10.57
CA VAL A 177 14.05 -25.71 -11.68
C VAL A 177 15.28 -25.13 -12.38
N ALA A 178 15.50 -23.83 -12.33
CA ALA A 178 16.66 -23.16 -12.94
C ALA A 178 17.92 -23.36 -12.12
#